data_6dc16fbb4d3b138665d17d4563733884
#
_entry.id   6dc16fbb4d3b138665d17d4563733884
#
_cell.length_a   1.000
_cell.length_b   1.000
_cell.length_c   1.000
_cell.angle_alpha   90.00
_cell.angle_beta   90.00
_cell.angle_gamma   90.00
#
_symmetry.space_group_name_H-M   'P 1'
#
loop_
_entity.id
_entity.type
_entity.pdbx_description
1 polymer ?
#
loop_
_entity_poly.entity_id
_entity_poly.type
_entity_poly.pdbx_seq_one_letter_code
_entity_poly.pdbx_strand_id
1 'polypeptide(L)'
;MKNILYNLLKSQSNQKRQVQMQRIREVIWNELTDLQRDAIIAYYFHRNTISEIAALRGVNKSTVSRTLRRAEEKLRRYLRY
;
A
#
# COMPACT_ATOMS: atom_id res chain seq x y z
N MET A 1 2.29 10.47 -5.69
CA MET A 1 2.37 9.23 -6.46
C MET A 1 0.97 8.74 -6.79
N LYS A 2 0.67 8.66 -8.06
CA LYS A 2 -0.59 8.09 -8.50
C LYS A 2 -0.47 6.58 -8.49
N ASN A 3 -1.35 5.93 -7.78
CA ASN A 3 -1.29 4.49 -7.75
C ASN A 3 -2.68 3.90 -7.62
N ILE A 4 -2.74 2.63 -7.85
CA ILE A 4 -3.96 1.85 -7.85
C ILE A 4 -4.71 1.96 -6.54
N LEU A 5 -3.97 1.85 -5.45
CA LEU A 5 -4.58 1.80 -4.13
C LEU A 5 -5.31 3.11 -3.80
N TYR A 6 -4.68 4.22 -4.13
CA TYR A 6 -5.27 5.53 -3.89
C TYR A 6 -6.55 5.69 -4.71
N ASN A 7 -6.51 5.29 -5.98
CA ASN A 7 -7.67 5.38 -6.86
C ASN A 7 -8.81 4.49 -6.36
N LEU A 8 -8.50 3.29 -5.92
CA LEU A 8 -9.49 2.37 -5.39
C LEU A 8 -10.18 2.93 -4.16
N LEU A 9 -9.43 3.60 -3.31
CA LEU A 9 -9.99 4.16 -2.07
C LEU A 9 -10.91 5.34 -2.33
N LYS A 10 -10.77 6.03 -3.46
CA LYS A 10 -11.50 7.27 -3.69
C LYS A 10 -12.72 7.19 -4.59
N SER A 11 -12.82 6.21 -5.48
CA SER A 11 -13.68 6.39 -6.63
C SER A 11 -14.85 5.43 -6.77
N GLN A 12 -15.22 4.68 -5.75
CA GLN A 12 -16.21 3.64 -5.95
C GLN A 12 -17.48 3.83 -5.15
N SER A 13 -18.57 3.27 -5.65
CA SER A 13 -19.79 3.15 -4.88
C SER A 13 -19.53 2.29 -3.64
N ASN A 14 -20.36 2.45 -2.62
CA ASN A 14 -20.13 1.76 -1.35
C ASN A 14 -19.99 0.25 -1.51
N GLN A 15 -20.82 -0.35 -2.34
CA GLN A 15 -20.82 -1.79 -2.53
C GLN A 15 -19.53 -2.26 -3.22
N LYS A 16 -19.17 -1.63 -4.32
CA LYS A 16 -17.94 -1.94 -5.02
C LYS A 16 -16.72 -1.68 -4.14
N ARG A 17 -16.78 -0.60 -3.38
CA ARG A 17 -15.68 -0.23 -2.49
C ARG A 17 -15.43 -1.29 -1.45
N GLN A 18 -16.47 -1.86 -0.86
CA GLN A 18 -16.32 -2.90 0.15
C GLN A 18 -15.67 -4.16 -0.42
N VAL A 19 -16.09 -4.59 -1.60
CA VAL A 19 -15.52 -5.76 -2.25
C VAL A 19 -14.05 -5.53 -2.57
N GLN A 20 -13.72 -4.38 -3.13
CA GLN A 20 -12.35 -4.05 -3.48
C GLN A 20 -11.46 -3.92 -2.26
N MET A 21 -11.95 -3.33 -1.19
CA MET A 21 -11.19 -3.21 0.05
C MET A 21 -10.90 -4.56 0.66
N GLN A 22 -11.84 -5.48 0.56
CA GLN A 22 -11.65 -6.84 1.04
C GLN A 22 -10.53 -7.54 0.27
N ARG A 23 -10.53 -7.43 -1.06
CA ARG A 23 -9.46 -7.99 -1.89
C ARG A 23 -8.12 -7.36 -1.59
N ILE A 24 -8.08 -6.06 -1.42
CA ILE A 24 -6.85 -5.36 -1.06
C ILE A 24 -6.29 -5.90 0.25
N ARG A 25 -7.12 -6.06 1.26
CA ARG A 25 -6.70 -6.61 2.55
C ARG A 25 -6.15 -8.01 2.41
N GLU A 26 -6.81 -8.85 1.62
CA GLU A 26 -6.34 -10.21 1.40
C GLU A 26 -4.95 -10.22 0.77
N VAL A 27 -4.72 -9.40 -0.25
CA VAL A 27 -3.42 -9.32 -0.90
C VAL A 27 -2.36 -8.79 0.07
N ILE A 28 -2.70 -7.74 0.82
CA ILE A 28 -1.76 -7.16 1.80
C ILE A 28 -1.32 -8.22 2.81
N TRP A 29 -2.24 -9.02 3.32
CA TRP A 29 -1.92 -10.00 4.35
C TRP A 29 -1.31 -11.27 3.81
N ASN A 30 -1.67 -11.68 2.61
CA ASN A 30 -1.24 -12.98 2.08
C ASN A 30 -0.05 -12.91 1.14
N GLU A 31 0.12 -11.78 0.42
CA GLU A 31 1.11 -11.71 -0.65
C GLU A 31 2.29 -10.78 -0.38
N LEU A 32 2.13 -9.83 0.52
CA LEU A 32 3.20 -8.89 0.83
C LEU A 32 4.09 -9.43 1.94
N THR A 33 5.38 -9.12 1.86
CA THR A 33 6.29 -9.37 2.99
C THR A 33 5.92 -8.44 4.15
N ASP A 34 6.44 -8.75 5.34
CA ASP A 34 6.18 -7.92 6.52
C ASP A 34 6.59 -6.47 6.30
N LEU A 35 7.77 -6.25 5.71
CA LEU A 35 8.25 -4.90 5.42
C LEU A 35 7.35 -4.18 4.41
N GLN A 36 6.94 -4.88 3.38
CA GLN A 36 6.05 -4.33 2.36
C GLN A 36 4.69 -3.97 2.94
N ARG A 37 4.14 -4.87 3.75
CA ARG A 37 2.85 -4.65 4.40
C ARG A 37 2.90 -3.44 5.32
N ASP A 38 3.92 -3.38 6.18
CA ASP A 38 4.06 -2.28 7.12
C ASP A 38 4.19 -0.94 6.39
N ALA A 39 4.95 -0.91 5.29
CA ALA A 39 5.11 0.30 4.51
C ALA A 39 3.78 0.76 3.90
N ILE A 40 3.03 -0.17 3.33
CA ILE A 40 1.73 0.14 2.73
C ILE A 40 0.76 0.67 3.80
N ILE A 41 0.69 0.00 4.93
CA ILE A 41 -0.22 0.41 6.00
C ILE A 41 0.16 1.79 6.54
N ALA A 42 1.44 2.02 6.78
CA ALA A 42 1.91 3.30 7.30
C ALA A 42 1.63 4.44 6.31
N TYR A 43 1.89 4.20 5.04
CA TYR A 43 1.78 5.25 4.04
C TYR A 43 0.33 5.55 3.65
N TYR A 44 -0.46 4.52 3.38
CA TYR A 44 -1.81 4.71 2.85
C TYR A 44 -2.90 4.79 3.91
N PHE A 45 -2.76 4.05 4.98
CA PHE A 45 -3.80 4.01 6.01
C PHE A 45 -3.51 4.94 7.17
N HIS A 46 -2.26 5.05 7.59
CA HIS A 46 -1.88 5.98 8.65
C HIS A 46 -1.45 7.34 8.12
N ARG A 47 -1.33 7.48 6.81
CA ARG A 47 -0.96 8.73 6.13
C ARG A 47 0.39 9.29 6.57
N ASN A 48 1.30 8.40 6.93
CA ASN A 48 2.66 8.82 7.24
C ASN A 48 3.40 9.17 5.94
N THR A 49 4.27 10.18 6.01
CA THR A 49 5.15 10.49 4.89
C THR A 49 6.28 9.47 4.81
N ILE A 50 6.92 9.40 3.65
CA ILE A 50 8.10 8.56 3.47
C ILE A 50 9.18 8.91 4.49
N SER A 51 9.35 10.22 4.75
CA SER A 51 10.32 10.68 5.76
C SER A 51 9.99 10.16 7.15
N GLU A 52 8.71 10.21 7.53
CA GLU A 52 8.26 9.72 8.82
C GLU A 52 8.49 8.21 8.96
N ILE A 53 8.16 7.46 7.91
CA ILE A 53 8.35 6.02 7.91
C ILE A 53 9.83 5.67 8.03
N ALA A 54 10.67 6.36 7.27
CA ALA A 54 12.12 6.16 7.32
C ALA A 54 12.66 6.44 8.72
N ALA A 55 12.22 7.52 9.34
CA ALA A 55 12.66 7.88 10.68
C ALA A 55 12.23 6.82 11.70
N LEU A 56 10.99 6.36 11.62
CA LEU A 56 10.49 5.35 12.55
C LEU A 56 11.23 4.03 12.44
N ARG A 57 11.69 3.69 11.24
CA ARG A 57 12.38 2.42 11.00
C ARG A 57 13.89 2.54 11.10
N GLY A 58 14.42 3.75 11.17
CA GLY A 58 15.86 3.97 11.18
C GLY A 58 16.52 3.60 9.86
N VAL A 59 15.87 3.87 8.74
CA VAL A 59 16.39 3.59 7.40
C VAL A 59 16.32 4.84 6.54
N ASN A 60 16.90 4.77 5.34
CA ASN A 60 16.87 5.87 4.39
C ASN A 60 15.52 5.99 3.70
N LYS A 61 15.19 7.19 3.27
CA LYS A 61 13.97 7.43 2.49
C LYS A 61 13.94 6.59 1.21
N SER A 62 15.09 6.41 0.57
CA SER A 62 15.15 5.59 -0.65
C SER A 62 14.80 4.14 -0.38
N THR A 63 15.13 3.62 0.79
CA THR A 63 14.76 2.27 1.18
C THR A 63 13.24 2.16 1.31
N VAL A 64 12.60 3.12 1.95
CA VAL A 64 11.15 3.15 2.08
C VAL A 64 10.49 3.26 0.71
N SER A 65 10.99 4.15 -0.14
CA SER A 65 10.47 4.32 -1.50
C SER A 65 10.52 3.02 -2.31
N ARG A 66 11.65 2.32 -2.23
CA ARG A 66 11.80 1.05 -2.95
C ARG A 66 10.84 -0.01 -2.42
N THR A 67 10.70 -0.09 -1.10
CA THR A 67 9.79 -1.04 -0.47
C THR A 67 8.35 -0.76 -0.90
N LEU A 68 7.94 0.50 -0.87
CA LEU A 68 6.60 0.90 -1.32
C LEU A 68 6.37 0.55 -2.78
N ARG A 69 7.35 0.84 -3.63
CA ARG A 69 7.23 0.56 -5.06
C ARG A 69 7.05 -0.93 -5.31
N ARG A 70 7.83 -1.77 -4.65
CA ARG A 70 7.72 -3.21 -4.79
C ARG A 70 6.38 -3.72 -4.29
N ALA A 71 5.90 -3.18 -3.19
CA ALA A 71 4.59 -3.54 -2.66
C ALA A 71 3.48 -3.13 -3.63
N GLU A 72 3.57 -1.92 -4.17
CA GLU A 72 2.58 -1.43 -5.14
C GLU A 72 2.58 -2.26 -6.41
N GLU A 73 3.74 -2.69 -6.88
CA GLU A 73 3.82 -3.57 -8.04
C GLU A 73 3.14 -4.91 -7.79
N LYS A 74 3.34 -5.47 -6.61
CA LYS A 74 2.65 -6.71 -6.22
C LYS A 74 1.15 -6.51 -6.16
N LEU A 75 0.70 -5.43 -5.54
CA LEU A 75 -0.73 -5.12 -5.47
C LEU A 75 -1.32 -4.98 -6.86
N ARG A 76 -0.62 -4.29 -7.75
CA ARG A 76 -1.07 -4.13 -9.13
C ARG A 76 -1.20 -5.47 -9.82
N ARG A 77 -0.25 -6.35 -9.59
CA ARG A 77 -0.25 -7.69 -10.22
C ARG A 77 -1.41 -8.54 -9.75
N TYR A 78 -1.64 -8.58 -8.44
CA TYR A 78 -2.69 -9.42 -7.86
C TYR A 78 -4.09 -8.85 -8.02
N LEU A 79 -4.21 -7.55 -8.05
CA LEU A 79 -5.50 -6.89 -8.21
C LEU A 79 -5.87 -6.64 -9.68
N ARG A 80 -4.92 -6.80 -10.57
CA ARG A 80 -5.11 -6.66 -12.01
C ARG A 80 -5.70 -5.31 -12.40
N TYR A 81 -5.06 -4.31 -11.98
CA TYR A 81 -5.47 -2.96 -12.29
C TYR A 81 -4.73 -2.38 -13.46
#